data_f351a895ab6dccbdf4d38c115c67a541
#
_entry.id   f351a895ab6dccbdf4d38c115c67a541
#
_cell.length_a   1.000
_cell.length_b   1.000
_cell.length_c   1.000
_cell.angle_alpha   90.00
_cell.angle_beta   90.00
_cell.angle_gamma   90.00
#
_symmetry.space_group_name_H-M   'P 1'
#
loop_
_entity.id
_entity.type
_entity.pdbx_description
1 polymer ?
#
loop_
_entity_poly.entity_id
_entity_poly.type
_entity_poly.pdbx_seq_one_letter_code
_entity_poly.pdbx_strand_id
1 'polypeptide(L)'
;MQTAHEFFLHGLSDILDGEKQLVEALGKNAENASNPQLKKAFEQHQAQTENQVKRLEQVFESLGEEPESDVECKGIKGLVEEGEEFVEEEEPSPDLADMEAVVGASKIERYEIAEYEALIRLAKMMKHTEAVRLLSQNLKEEQDTLKKVETFAKNLKPKNLGMEEEEEEGGRKSPQGARGRKKNVA
;
A
#
# COMPACT_ATOMS: atom_id res chain seq x y z
N MET A 1 -9.13 -12.60 28.17
CA MET A 1 -8.29 -11.38 28.22
C MET A 1 -8.86 -10.40 29.24
N GLN A 2 -8.08 -10.02 30.26
CA GLN A 2 -8.56 -9.17 31.37
C GLN A 2 -7.55 -8.06 31.75
N THR A 3 -6.35 -8.10 31.20
CA THR A 3 -5.29 -7.13 31.53
C THR A 3 -4.78 -6.40 30.28
N ALA A 4 -4.20 -5.21 30.48
CA ALA A 4 -3.55 -4.47 29.39
C ALA A 4 -2.33 -5.23 28.83
N HIS A 5 -1.68 -6.05 29.67
CA HIS A 5 -0.56 -6.89 29.25
C HIS A 5 -1.02 -8.00 28.29
N GLU A 6 -2.07 -8.74 28.64
CA GLU A 6 -2.65 -9.75 27.74
C GLU A 6 -3.10 -9.12 26.41
N PHE A 7 -3.74 -7.94 26.46
CA PHE A 7 -4.15 -7.21 25.26
C PHE A 7 -2.95 -6.79 24.39
N PHE A 8 -1.86 -6.39 25.01
CA PHE A 8 -0.62 -6.03 24.32
C PHE A 8 0.04 -7.24 23.66
N LEU A 9 0.16 -8.38 24.37
CA LEU A 9 0.71 -9.62 23.81
C LEU A 9 -0.11 -10.16 22.64
N HIS A 10 -1.44 -10.08 22.76
CA HIS A 10 -2.34 -10.45 21.67
C HIS A 10 -2.13 -9.56 20.42
N GLY A 11 -2.09 -8.24 20.59
CA GLY A 11 -1.82 -7.33 19.50
C GLY A 11 -0.42 -7.50 18.88
N LEU A 12 0.60 -7.84 19.70
CA LEU A 12 1.93 -8.18 19.19
C LEU A 12 1.90 -9.48 18.37
N SER A 13 1.13 -10.47 18.80
CA SER A 13 0.98 -11.74 18.06
C SER A 13 0.22 -11.54 16.76
N ASP A 14 -0.82 -10.69 16.77
CA ASP A 14 -1.60 -10.34 15.58
C ASP A 14 -0.73 -9.65 14.53
N ILE A 15 0.02 -8.60 14.89
CA ILE A 15 0.88 -7.91 13.93
C ILE A 15 2.05 -8.78 13.47
N LEU A 16 2.60 -9.64 14.33
CA LEU A 16 3.65 -10.58 13.94
C LEU A 16 3.17 -11.57 12.87
N ASP A 17 1.95 -12.07 12.99
CA ASP A 17 1.33 -12.93 11.98
C ASP A 17 1.06 -12.14 10.70
N GLY A 18 0.54 -10.91 10.82
CA GLY A 18 0.34 -10.01 9.68
C GLY A 18 1.62 -9.76 8.88
N GLU A 19 2.72 -9.42 9.55
CA GLU A 19 4.03 -9.22 8.91
C GLU A 19 4.53 -10.49 8.18
N LYS A 20 4.31 -11.69 8.77
CA LYS A 20 4.65 -12.95 8.10
C LYS A 20 3.82 -13.18 6.84
N GLN A 21 2.53 -12.90 6.88
CA GLN A 21 1.66 -12.95 5.69
C GLN A 21 2.15 -11.97 4.61
N LEU A 22 2.57 -10.76 5.01
CA LEU A 22 3.07 -9.73 4.10
C LEU A 22 4.40 -10.10 3.44
N VAL A 23 5.30 -10.80 4.14
CA VAL A 23 6.52 -11.33 3.50
C VAL A 23 6.18 -12.21 2.31
N GLU A 24 5.16 -13.06 2.42
CA GLU A 24 4.71 -13.93 1.33
C GLU A 24 3.99 -13.13 0.23
N ALA A 25 3.08 -12.24 0.60
CA ALA A 25 2.32 -11.43 -0.35
C ALA A 25 3.22 -10.49 -1.17
N LEU A 26 4.21 -9.86 -0.53
CA LEU A 26 5.18 -8.98 -1.20
C LEU A 26 6.05 -9.74 -2.19
N GLY A 27 6.41 -11.00 -1.88
CA GLY A 27 7.11 -11.87 -2.83
C GLY A 27 6.27 -12.16 -4.08
N LYS A 28 5.00 -12.53 -3.90
CA LYS A 28 4.06 -12.74 -5.01
C LYS A 28 3.86 -11.46 -5.84
N ASN A 29 3.67 -10.32 -5.17
CA ASN A 29 3.52 -9.03 -5.85
C ASN A 29 4.77 -8.64 -6.66
N ALA A 30 5.98 -8.93 -6.15
CA ALA A 30 7.22 -8.72 -6.88
C ALA A 30 7.32 -9.60 -8.13
N GLU A 31 6.87 -10.86 -8.06
CA GLU A 31 6.85 -11.78 -9.21
C GLU A 31 5.86 -11.32 -10.28
N ASN A 32 4.69 -10.85 -9.89
CA ASN A 32 3.58 -10.49 -10.78
C ASN A 32 3.66 -9.06 -11.34
N ALA A 33 4.42 -8.16 -10.69
CA ALA A 33 4.51 -6.76 -11.11
C ALA A 33 5.04 -6.62 -12.54
N SER A 34 4.28 -5.93 -13.39
CA SER A 34 4.66 -5.65 -14.78
C SER A 34 5.64 -4.47 -14.89
N ASN A 35 5.57 -3.54 -13.95
CA ASN A 35 6.46 -2.39 -13.87
C ASN A 35 7.76 -2.75 -13.13
N PRO A 36 8.94 -2.65 -13.77
CA PRO A 36 10.21 -3.03 -13.14
C PRO A 36 10.58 -2.21 -11.89
N GLN A 37 10.10 -0.98 -11.78
CA GLN A 37 10.33 -0.14 -10.60
C GLN A 37 9.45 -0.60 -9.45
N LEU A 38 8.21 -1.00 -9.73
CA LEU A 38 7.29 -1.56 -8.76
C LEU A 38 7.79 -2.92 -8.26
N LYS A 39 8.23 -3.80 -9.16
CA LYS A 39 8.87 -5.07 -8.80
C LYS A 39 10.00 -4.86 -7.80
N LYS A 40 10.94 -3.98 -8.12
CA LYS A 40 12.06 -3.67 -7.22
C LYS A 40 11.61 -3.07 -5.89
N ALA A 41 10.54 -2.27 -5.88
CA ALA A 41 9.99 -1.70 -4.66
C ALA A 41 9.43 -2.80 -3.74
N PHE A 42 8.70 -3.78 -4.29
CA PHE A 42 8.19 -4.92 -3.54
C PHE A 42 9.31 -5.82 -3.00
N GLU A 43 10.34 -6.12 -3.80
CA GLU A 43 11.52 -6.87 -3.34
C GLU A 43 12.22 -6.19 -2.16
N GLN A 44 12.38 -4.87 -2.21
CA GLN A 44 12.97 -4.09 -1.13
C GLN A 44 12.08 -4.04 0.11
N HIS A 45 10.79 -3.92 -0.09
CA HIS A 45 9.81 -3.93 1.00
C HIS A 45 9.77 -5.31 1.68
N GLN A 46 9.74 -6.41 0.92
CA GLN A 46 9.82 -7.76 1.47
C GLN A 46 11.02 -7.94 2.41
N ALA A 47 12.21 -7.53 1.97
CA ALA A 47 13.41 -7.61 2.80
C ALA A 47 13.33 -6.70 4.07
N GLN A 48 12.62 -5.59 4.00
CA GLN A 48 12.34 -4.72 5.15
C GLN A 48 11.39 -5.41 6.12
N THR A 49 10.28 -5.98 5.65
CA THR A 49 9.28 -6.72 6.42
C THR A 49 9.88 -7.93 7.13
N GLU A 50 10.79 -8.67 6.49
CA GLU A 50 11.56 -9.74 7.16
C GLU A 50 12.36 -9.23 8.37
N ASN A 51 12.87 -8.01 8.33
CA ASN A 51 13.56 -7.42 9.47
C ASN A 51 12.60 -6.91 10.55
N GLN A 52 11.40 -6.52 10.16
CA GLN A 52 10.33 -6.15 11.10
C GLN A 52 9.82 -7.36 11.88
N VAL A 53 9.63 -8.49 11.22
CA VAL A 53 9.35 -9.79 11.87
C VAL A 53 10.41 -10.10 12.95
N LYS A 54 11.69 -10.02 12.60
CA LYS A 54 12.79 -10.28 13.57
C LYS A 54 12.76 -9.31 14.74
N ARG A 55 12.42 -8.03 14.53
CA ARG A 55 12.28 -7.06 15.61
C ARG A 55 11.09 -7.35 16.52
N LEU A 56 9.98 -7.83 15.97
CA LEU A 56 8.82 -8.29 16.77
C LEU A 56 9.19 -9.50 17.62
N GLU A 57 9.92 -10.47 17.08
CA GLU A 57 10.45 -11.60 17.84
C GLU A 57 11.38 -11.12 18.98
N GLN A 58 12.25 -10.13 18.74
CA GLN A 58 13.06 -9.51 19.80
C GLN A 58 12.21 -8.78 20.85
N VAL A 59 11.04 -8.23 20.47
CA VAL A 59 10.11 -7.66 21.47
C VAL A 59 9.64 -8.74 22.41
N PHE A 60 9.18 -9.90 21.92
CA PHE A 60 8.78 -11.03 22.74
C PHE A 60 9.91 -11.52 23.65
N GLU A 61 11.11 -11.69 23.10
CA GLU A 61 12.31 -12.05 23.90
C GLU A 61 12.56 -11.06 25.02
N SER A 62 12.45 -9.75 24.77
CA SER A 62 12.69 -8.70 25.77
C SER A 62 11.65 -8.69 26.89
N LEU A 63 10.48 -9.24 26.65
CA LEU A 63 9.40 -9.39 27.62
C LEU A 63 9.48 -10.72 28.39
N GLY A 64 10.24 -11.70 27.89
CA GLY A 64 10.27 -13.07 28.40
C GLY A 64 8.99 -13.84 28.08
N GLU A 65 8.33 -13.49 26.98
CA GLU A 65 7.05 -14.03 26.53
C GLU A 65 7.22 -14.69 25.15
N GLU A 66 6.23 -15.51 24.77
CA GLU A 66 6.16 -16.16 23.47
C GLU A 66 4.92 -15.68 22.70
N PRO A 67 4.96 -15.62 21.36
CA PRO A 67 3.78 -15.30 20.56
C PRO A 67 2.65 -16.32 20.78
N GLU A 68 1.41 -15.86 20.77
CA GLU A 68 0.22 -16.72 20.78
C GLU A 68 0.14 -17.50 19.46
N SER A 69 0.05 -18.84 19.53
CA SER A 69 0.15 -19.73 18.36
C SER A 69 -1.10 -19.81 17.49
N ASP A 70 -2.24 -19.34 18.00
CA ASP A 70 -3.57 -19.43 17.42
C ASP A 70 -4.14 -18.08 16.96
N VAL A 71 -3.31 -17.05 16.95
CA VAL A 71 -3.66 -15.72 16.45
C VAL A 71 -3.39 -15.65 14.94
N GLU A 72 -4.41 -15.29 14.17
CA GLU A 72 -4.33 -14.98 12.74
C GLU A 72 -4.71 -13.51 12.54
N CYS A 73 -3.86 -12.73 11.90
CA CYS A 73 -4.16 -11.33 11.56
C CYS A 73 -5.17 -11.27 10.41
N LYS A 74 -6.45 -11.24 10.77
CA LYS A 74 -7.55 -11.20 9.79
C LYS A 74 -7.61 -9.88 9.03
N GLY A 75 -7.08 -8.79 9.59
CA GLY A 75 -7.03 -7.50 8.93
C GLY A 75 -6.11 -7.54 7.71
N ILE A 76 -4.87 -7.97 7.91
CA ILE A 76 -3.90 -8.11 6.81
C ILE A 76 -4.36 -9.19 5.83
N LYS A 77 -4.79 -10.36 6.34
CA LYS A 77 -5.33 -11.42 5.50
C LYS A 77 -6.41 -10.93 4.54
N GLY A 78 -7.42 -10.24 5.07
CA GLY A 78 -8.52 -9.73 4.24
C GLY A 78 -8.07 -8.69 3.21
N LEU A 79 -7.07 -7.84 3.54
CA LEU A 79 -6.52 -6.87 2.59
C LEU A 79 -5.71 -7.54 1.47
N VAL A 80 -5.00 -8.61 1.79
CA VAL A 80 -4.25 -9.42 0.80
C VAL A 80 -5.23 -10.18 -0.10
N GLU A 81 -6.21 -10.87 0.50
CA GLU A 81 -7.24 -11.61 -0.23
C GLU A 81 -8.04 -10.70 -1.17
N GLU A 82 -8.42 -9.48 -0.74
CA GLU A 82 -9.11 -8.49 -1.60
C GLU A 82 -8.33 -8.19 -2.90
N GLY A 83 -7.01 -8.06 -2.82
CA GLY A 83 -6.17 -7.82 -3.98
C GLY A 83 -5.99 -9.05 -4.88
N GLU A 84 -5.85 -10.24 -4.28
CA GLU A 84 -5.74 -11.52 -5.01
C GLU A 84 -7.05 -11.83 -5.74
N GLU A 85 -8.20 -11.71 -5.07
CA GLU A 85 -9.54 -11.92 -5.65
C GLU A 85 -9.82 -10.95 -6.81
N PHE A 86 -9.45 -9.65 -6.66
CA PHE A 86 -9.61 -8.69 -7.74
C PHE A 86 -8.87 -9.12 -9.01
N VAL A 87 -7.64 -9.63 -8.88
CA VAL A 87 -6.84 -10.07 -10.04
C VAL A 87 -7.44 -11.34 -10.66
N GLU A 88 -7.95 -12.27 -9.85
CA GLU A 88 -8.55 -13.52 -10.33
C GLU A 88 -9.90 -13.30 -11.01
N GLU A 89 -10.76 -12.43 -10.45
CA GLU A 89 -12.12 -12.26 -10.93
C GLU A 89 -12.23 -11.30 -12.12
N GLU A 90 -11.43 -10.20 -12.10
CA GLU A 90 -11.53 -9.14 -13.10
C GLU A 90 -10.54 -9.32 -14.26
N GLU A 91 -9.56 -10.21 -14.14
CA GLU A 91 -8.50 -10.44 -15.14
C GLU A 91 -7.95 -9.12 -15.73
N PRO A 92 -7.51 -8.15 -14.88
CA PRO A 92 -7.19 -6.80 -15.32
C PRO A 92 -5.97 -6.77 -16.24
N SER A 93 -5.84 -5.70 -17.04
CA SER A 93 -4.59 -5.48 -17.76
C SER A 93 -3.40 -5.33 -16.80
N PRO A 94 -2.16 -5.64 -17.23
CA PRO A 94 -0.99 -5.61 -16.34
C PRO A 94 -0.77 -4.27 -15.63
N ASP A 95 -1.09 -3.16 -16.26
CA ASP A 95 -0.99 -1.83 -15.66
C ASP A 95 -2.11 -1.53 -14.63
N LEU A 96 -3.29 -2.13 -14.79
CA LEU A 96 -4.36 -2.05 -13.79
C LEU A 96 -4.10 -2.99 -12.62
N ALA A 97 -3.52 -4.17 -12.85
CA ALA A 97 -3.05 -5.05 -11.77
C ALA A 97 -1.95 -4.37 -10.93
N ASP A 98 -0.97 -3.71 -11.57
CA ASP A 98 0.03 -2.90 -10.88
C ASP A 98 -0.60 -1.75 -10.05
N MET A 99 -1.67 -1.14 -10.58
CA MET A 99 -2.40 -0.09 -9.87
C MET A 99 -3.11 -0.63 -8.63
N GLU A 100 -3.80 -1.77 -8.73
CA GLU A 100 -4.43 -2.40 -7.56
C GLU A 100 -3.40 -2.79 -6.51
N ALA A 101 -2.28 -3.38 -6.91
CA ALA A 101 -1.20 -3.71 -5.97
C ALA A 101 -0.69 -2.48 -5.20
N VAL A 102 -0.62 -1.31 -5.84
CA VAL A 102 -0.25 -0.04 -5.18
C VAL A 102 -1.36 0.47 -4.26
N VAL A 103 -2.62 0.33 -4.64
CA VAL A 103 -3.78 0.70 -3.80
C VAL A 103 -3.83 -0.20 -2.56
N GLY A 104 -3.70 -1.52 -2.74
CA GLY A 104 -3.65 -2.51 -1.66
C GLY A 104 -2.50 -2.22 -0.69
N ALA A 105 -1.28 -2.00 -1.20
CA ALA A 105 -0.14 -1.60 -0.37
C ALA A 105 -0.46 -0.34 0.46
N SER A 106 -1.09 0.67 -0.13
CA SER A 106 -1.46 1.89 0.61
C SER A 106 -2.48 1.64 1.73
N LYS A 107 -3.39 0.66 1.59
CA LYS A 107 -4.33 0.25 2.65
C LYS A 107 -3.58 -0.48 3.77
N ILE A 108 -2.70 -1.40 3.41
CA ILE A 108 -1.89 -2.22 4.32
C ILE A 108 -1.00 -1.33 5.19
N GLU A 109 -0.21 -0.42 4.59
CA GLU A 109 0.65 0.49 5.34
C GLU A 109 -0.12 1.31 6.41
N ARG A 110 -1.34 1.76 6.09
CA ARG A 110 -2.17 2.50 7.05
C ARG A 110 -2.68 1.63 8.18
N TYR A 111 -2.97 0.37 7.90
CA TYR A 111 -3.33 -0.61 8.91
C TYR A 111 -2.17 -0.82 9.88
N GLU A 112 -0.97 -1.13 9.36
CA GLU A 112 0.23 -1.38 10.17
C GLU A 112 0.64 -0.16 11.00
N ILE A 113 0.60 1.04 10.42
CA ILE A 113 0.85 2.30 11.16
C ILE A 113 -0.09 2.42 12.36
N ALA A 114 -1.39 2.15 12.18
CA ALA A 114 -2.37 2.24 13.26
C ALA A 114 -2.10 1.21 14.37
N GLU A 115 -1.75 -0.02 13.99
CA GLU A 115 -1.40 -1.09 14.93
C GLU A 115 -0.11 -0.77 15.70
N TYR A 116 0.96 -0.37 15.03
CA TYR A 116 2.20 0.02 15.70
C TYR A 116 2.02 1.22 16.64
N GLU A 117 1.23 2.22 16.26
CA GLU A 117 0.93 3.37 17.14
C GLU A 117 0.18 2.93 18.40
N ALA A 118 -0.77 2.00 18.30
CA ALA A 118 -1.50 1.45 19.43
C ALA A 118 -0.58 0.64 20.36
N LEU A 119 0.23 -0.25 19.80
CA LEU A 119 1.17 -1.08 20.55
C LEU A 119 2.24 -0.25 21.26
N ILE A 120 2.81 0.76 20.61
CA ILE A 120 3.78 1.68 21.22
C ILE A 120 3.15 2.43 22.40
N ARG A 121 1.88 2.84 22.29
CA ARG A 121 1.16 3.50 23.38
C ARG A 121 1.01 2.58 24.59
N LEU A 122 0.63 1.32 24.38
CA LEU A 122 0.51 0.31 25.42
C LEU A 122 1.88 0.01 26.06
N ALA A 123 2.91 -0.21 25.25
CA ALA A 123 4.27 -0.44 25.72
C ALA A 123 4.80 0.70 26.61
N LYS A 124 4.51 1.97 26.24
CA LYS A 124 4.86 3.15 27.04
C LYS A 124 4.13 3.15 28.40
N MET A 125 2.83 2.84 28.41
CA MET A 125 2.04 2.76 29.65
C MET A 125 2.59 1.71 30.62
N MET A 126 3.06 0.58 30.09
CA MET A 126 3.65 -0.53 30.85
C MET A 126 5.15 -0.37 31.10
N LYS A 127 5.78 0.69 30.61
CA LYS A 127 7.22 0.97 30.72
C LYS A 127 8.14 -0.07 30.07
N HIS A 128 7.67 -0.74 29.03
CA HIS A 128 8.45 -1.67 28.21
C HIS A 128 9.35 -0.90 27.23
N THR A 129 10.45 -0.34 27.72
CA THR A 129 11.30 0.60 26.97
C THR A 129 11.92 0.00 25.71
N GLU A 130 12.34 -1.28 25.77
CA GLU A 130 12.92 -1.98 24.62
C GLU A 130 11.85 -2.25 23.56
N ALA A 131 10.65 -2.68 23.94
CA ALA A 131 9.53 -2.82 23.03
C ALA A 131 9.20 -1.48 22.34
N VAL A 132 9.15 -0.37 23.09
CA VAL A 132 8.95 0.97 22.50
C VAL A 132 10.01 1.29 21.45
N ARG A 133 11.27 0.99 21.71
CA ARG A 133 12.38 1.25 20.79
C ARG A 133 12.23 0.46 19.50
N LEU A 134 11.99 -0.85 19.59
CA LEU A 134 11.88 -1.76 18.44
C LEU A 134 10.64 -1.46 17.60
N LEU A 135 9.47 -1.33 18.23
CA LEU A 135 8.22 -1.01 17.55
C LEU A 135 8.24 0.38 16.87
N SER A 136 8.96 1.35 17.48
CA SER A 136 9.11 2.67 16.86
C SER A 136 9.99 2.65 15.61
N GLN A 137 10.89 1.69 15.48
CA GLN A 137 11.65 1.48 14.25
C GLN A 137 10.75 0.95 13.13
N ASN A 138 9.92 -0.07 13.43
CA ASN A 138 8.96 -0.59 12.49
C ASN A 138 8.00 0.53 12.04
N LEU A 139 7.34 1.21 12.98
CA LEU A 139 6.44 2.33 12.68
C LEU A 139 7.07 3.36 11.72
N LYS A 140 8.33 3.71 11.96
CA LYS A 140 9.01 4.68 11.10
C LYS A 140 9.20 4.15 9.68
N GLU A 141 9.53 2.88 9.54
CA GLU A 141 9.69 2.23 8.24
C GLU A 141 8.37 2.19 7.49
N GLU A 142 7.22 1.87 8.15
CA GLU A 142 5.89 1.90 7.53
C GLU A 142 5.51 3.31 7.08
N GLN A 143 5.74 4.32 7.91
CA GLN A 143 5.48 5.71 7.54
C GLN A 143 6.32 6.16 6.33
N ASP A 144 7.55 5.68 6.21
CA ASP A 144 8.43 6.01 5.08
C ASP A 144 8.03 5.20 3.82
N THR A 145 7.57 3.96 3.99
CA THR A 145 7.05 3.12 2.89
C THR A 145 5.72 3.68 2.37
N LEU A 146 4.79 4.07 3.22
CA LEU A 146 3.55 4.73 2.80
C LEU A 146 3.82 5.94 1.91
N LYS A 147 4.78 6.80 2.26
CA LYS A 147 5.15 7.96 1.42
C LYS A 147 5.69 7.56 0.05
N LYS A 148 6.48 6.46 -0.02
CA LYS A 148 6.96 5.91 -1.29
C LYS A 148 5.81 5.38 -2.14
N VAL A 149 4.90 4.60 -1.53
CA VAL A 149 3.69 4.07 -2.18
C VAL A 149 2.83 5.21 -2.72
N GLU A 150 2.54 6.23 -1.92
CA GLU A 150 1.76 7.41 -2.35
C GLU A 150 2.44 8.19 -3.47
N THR A 151 3.78 8.28 -3.45
CA THR A 151 4.55 8.92 -4.53
C THR A 151 4.49 8.08 -5.80
N PHE A 152 4.57 6.76 -5.67
CA PHE A 152 4.45 5.85 -6.80
C PHE A 152 3.05 5.93 -7.41
N ALA A 153 2.00 5.90 -6.59
CA ALA A 153 0.61 6.02 -7.02
C ALA A 153 0.33 7.29 -7.85
N LYS A 154 0.93 8.43 -7.47
CA LYS A 154 0.78 9.70 -8.22
C LYS A 154 1.41 9.65 -9.61
N ASN A 155 2.41 8.80 -9.82
CA ASN A 155 3.15 8.69 -11.07
C ASN A 155 2.67 7.53 -11.95
N LEU A 156 1.89 6.60 -11.39
CA LEU A 156 1.33 5.48 -12.12
C LEU A 156 0.18 5.96 -13.00
N LYS A 157 0.30 5.72 -14.30
CA LYS A 157 -0.71 6.10 -15.27
C LYS A 157 -1.09 4.89 -16.10
N PRO A 158 -2.33 4.41 -16.01
CA PRO A 158 -2.79 3.33 -16.88
C PRO A 158 -2.76 3.79 -18.34
N LYS A 159 -2.48 2.86 -19.24
CA LYS A 159 -2.38 3.14 -20.68
C LYS A 159 -3.72 3.47 -21.32
N ASN A 160 -4.78 2.88 -20.76
CA ASN A 160 -6.15 3.10 -21.23
C ASN A 160 -6.98 3.66 -20.06
N LEU A 161 -7.43 4.89 -20.18
CA LEU A 161 -8.29 5.53 -19.18
C LEU A 161 -9.78 5.22 -19.38
N GLY A 162 -10.16 4.54 -20.50
CA GLY A 162 -11.54 4.26 -20.82
C GLY A 162 -12.39 5.51 -21.10
N MET A 163 -11.74 6.66 -21.25
CA MET A 163 -12.39 7.92 -21.64
C MET A 163 -12.25 8.08 -23.14
N GLU A 164 -13.36 8.39 -23.85
CA GLU A 164 -13.28 8.81 -25.24
C GLU A 164 -12.45 10.09 -25.29
N GLU A 165 -11.39 10.11 -26.08
CA GLU A 165 -10.71 11.35 -26.41
C GLU A 165 -11.74 12.22 -27.16
N GLU A 166 -12.23 13.30 -26.53
CA GLU A 166 -12.93 14.34 -27.25
C GLU A 166 -11.94 14.85 -28.30
N GLU A 167 -12.11 14.41 -29.56
CA GLU A 167 -11.39 14.99 -30.69
C GLU A 167 -11.65 16.49 -30.64
N GLU A 168 -10.65 17.27 -30.25
CA GLU A 168 -10.63 18.71 -30.48
C GLU A 168 -10.66 18.94 -32.00
N GLU A 169 -11.85 18.87 -32.58
CA GLU A 169 -12.11 19.50 -33.90
C GLU A 169 -11.91 21.02 -33.80
N GLY A 170 -10.65 21.39 -33.65
CA GLY A 170 -10.17 22.76 -33.84
C GLY A 170 -10.37 23.20 -35.27
N GLY A 171 -11.64 23.38 -35.62
CA GLY A 171 -12.04 23.91 -36.92
C GLY A 171 -11.41 25.26 -37.14
N ARG A 172 -10.31 25.32 -37.88
CA ARG A 172 -9.84 26.52 -38.56
C ARG A 172 -10.87 26.96 -39.60
N LYS A 173 -11.86 27.72 -39.21
CA LYS A 173 -12.63 28.54 -40.13
C LYS A 173 -11.81 29.77 -40.56
N SER A 174 -11.15 29.68 -41.68
CA SER A 174 -10.58 30.81 -42.40
C SER A 174 -11.71 31.77 -42.81
N PRO A 175 -11.60 33.07 -42.56
CA PRO A 175 -12.58 34.01 -43.09
C PRO A 175 -12.35 34.21 -44.61
N GLN A 176 -13.22 33.66 -45.44
CA GLN A 176 -13.25 33.99 -46.87
C GLN A 176 -13.77 35.41 -47.08
N GLY A 177 -12.93 36.21 -47.76
CA GLY A 177 -13.14 37.60 -48.03
C GLY A 177 -14.41 37.91 -48.82
N ALA A 178 -15.13 38.90 -48.35
CA ALA A 178 -16.22 39.56 -49.03
C ALA A 178 -15.69 40.36 -50.23
N ARG A 179 -15.90 39.86 -51.44
CA ARG A 179 -15.72 40.67 -52.66
C ARG A 179 -16.99 41.49 -52.91
N GLY A 180 -16.82 42.79 -52.80
CA GLY A 180 -17.83 43.77 -53.08
C GLY A 180 -18.37 43.70 -54.55
N ARG A 181 -19.66 43.74 -54.68
CA ARG A 181 -20.39 43.88 -55.99
C ARG A 181 -20.84 45.29 -56.12
N LYS A 182 -20.17 46.03 -57.04
CA LYS A 182 -20.62 47.35 -57.44
C LYS A 182 -21.97 47.20 -58.21
N LYS A 183 -22.97 47.98 -57.81
CA LYS A 183 -24.18 48.25 -58.58
C LYS A 183 -23.96 49.52 -59.35
N ASN A 184 -24.08 49.39 -60.66
CA ASN A 184 -24.34 50.53 -61.53
C ASN A 184 -25.84 50.76 -61.59
N VAL A 185 -26.22 52.04 -61.50
CA VAL A 185 -27.56 52.53 -61.67
C VAL A 185 -27.56 53.37 -63.00
N ALA A 186 -28.49 53.03 -63.84
CA ALA A 186 -28.95 53.97 -64.85
C ALA A 186 -30.19 54.67 -64.35
#